data_6d7b5503083785f06cc2130b77fcfa3d
#
_entry.id   6d7b5503083785f06cc2130b77fcfa3d
#
_cell.length_a   1.000
_cell.length_b   1.000
_cell.length_c   1.000
_cell.angle_alpha   90.00
_cell.angle_beta   90.00
_cell.angle_gamma   90.00
#
_symmetry.space_group_name_H-M   'P 1'
#
loop_
_entity.id
_entity.type
_entity.pdbx_description
1 polymer ?
#
loop_
_entity_poly.entity_id
_entity_poly.type
_entity_poly.pdbx_seq_one_letter_code
_entity_poly.pdbx_strand_id
1 'polypeptide(L)'
;LQKVPYLSQITIGLDRADESQYRYALNFFKALDQNHKVLWNDGPRLQALDKELQALGVAPRELGKGRNVWYCMGYKLATAEVESIALHDCDILTYDRGLLARLIYPVAHPRFNYEFCKGFYPRPANGKINGRVSRLLVTPLLRSFKTILGSRDYLEYMDSFRYPLAGEFSFRRDVLND
;
A
#
# COMPACT_ATOMS: atom_id res chain seq x y z
N LEU A 1 4.56 4.41 15.10
CA LEU A 1 4.39 5.62 14.27
C LEU A 1 4.49 6.92 15.07
N GLN A 2 3.98 7.00 16.30
CA GLN A 2 3.98 8.22 17.14
C GLN A 2 5.34 8.95 17.23
N LYS A 3 6.45 8.25 17.12
CA LYS A 3 7.81 8.81 17.19
C LYS A 3 8.43 9.14 15.83
N VAL A 4 7.61 9.22 14.78
CA VAL A 4 8.09 9.53 13.41
C VAL A 4 7.74 10.98 13.07
N PRO A 5 8.71 11.90 13.06
CA PRO A 5 8.44 13.34 12.97
C PRO A 5 8.12 13.84 11.55
N TYR A 6 8.44 13.05 10.53
CA TYR A 6 8.28 13.45 9.12
C TYR A 6 6.96 13.00 8.48
N LEU A 7 6.06 12.38 9.26
CA LEU A 7 4.73 12.03 8.75
C LEU A 7 3.80 13.23 8.74
N SER A 8 3.37 13.66 7.58
CA SER A 8 2.36 14.71 7.43
C SER A 8 0.95 14.22 7.79
N GLN A 9 0.62 12.98 7.43
CA GLN A 9 -0.65 12.37 7.76
C GLN A 9 -0.59 10.84 7.69
N ILE A 10 -1.32 10.18 8.58
CA ILE A 10 -1.61 8.74 8.55
C ILE A 10 -3.04 8.56 8.04
N THR A 11 -3.22 7.80 6.96
CA THR A 11 -4.54 7.42 6.45
C THR A 11 -4.79 5.95 6.75
N ILE A 12 -5.87 5.66 7.44
CA ILE A 12 -6.29 4.32 7.82
C ILE A 12 -7.50 3.96 6.96
N GLY A 13 -7.34 3.03 6.03
CA GLY A 13 -8.45 2.49 5.26
C GLY A 13 -9.16 1.38 6.04
N LEU A 14 -10.42 1.58 6.37
CA LEU A 14 -11.26 0.62 7.08
C LEU A 14 -12.25 0.00 6.09
N ASP A 15 -12.10 -1.30 5.87
CA ASP A 15 -12.88 -2.09 4.92
C ASP A 15 -13.62 -3.21 5.64
N ARG A 16 -14.83 -3.56 5.17
CA ARG A 16 -15.70 -4.59 5.75
C ARG A 16 -16.03 -4.34 7.23
N ALA A 17 -16.39 -3.12 7.54
CA ALA A 17 -16.67 -2.69 8.91
C ALA A 17 -18.06 -2.06 9.01
N ASP A 18 -18.78 -2.43 10.04
CA ASP A 18 -20.03 -1.76 10.41
C ASP A 18 -19.78 -0.43 11.15
N GLU A 19 -20.86 0.27 11.48
CA GLU A 19 -20.76 1.55 12.16
C GLU A 19 -20.14 1.44 13.56
N SER A 20 -20.39 0.35 14.28
CA SER A 20 -19.82 0.15 15.61
C SER A 20 -18.31 -0.05 15.55
N GLN A 21 -17.85 -0.82 14.58
CA GLN A 21 -16.43 -1.04 14.29
C GLN A 21 -15.74 0.25 13.83
N TYR A 22 -16.40 1.05 13.02
CA TYR A 22 -15.90 2.37 12.63
C TYR A 22 -15.75 3.30 13.84
N ARG A 23 -16.75 3.37 14.71
CA ARG A 23 -16.68 4.16 15.95
C ARG A 23 -15.57 3.67 16.88
N TYR A 24 -15.41 2.36 16.98
CA TYR A 24 -14.29 1.77 17.72
C TYR A 24 -12.94 2.19 17.12
N ALA A 25 -12.76 2.08 15.80
CA ALA A 25 -11.54 2.49 15.12
C ALA A 25 -11.23 3.97 15.36
N LEU A 26 -12.22 4.86 15.22
CA LEU A 26 -12.06 6.29 15.51
C LEU A 26 -11.54 6.51 16.94
N ASN A 27 -12.11 5.80 17.92
CA ASN A 27 -11.67 5.93 19.31
C ASN A 27 -10.27 5.35 19.54
N PHE A 28 -9.97 4.22 18.94
CA PHE A 28 -8.65 3.58 19.03
C PHE A 28 -7.54 4.47 18.48
N PHE A 29 -7.75 5.05 17.31
CA PHE A 29 -6.74 5.88 16.64
C PHE A 29 -6.60 7.29 17.22
N LYS A 30 -7.49 7.72 18.13
CA LYS A 30 -7.30 8.96 18.92
C LYS A 30 -6.00 8.97 19.73
N ALA A 31 -5.44 7.81 20.01
CA ALA A 31 -4.15 7.68 20.68
C ALA A 31 -2.94 8.08 19.79
N LEU A 32 -3.14 8.32 18.50
CA LEU A 32 -2.11 8.82 17.62
C LEU A 32 -2.03 10.36 17.70
N ASP A 33 -0.86 10.87 18.06
CA ASP A 33 -0.61 12.33 18.12
C ASP A 33 -0.52 12.95 16.72
N GLN A 34 -0.14 12.16 15.71
CA GLN A 34 -0.03 12.62 14.34
C GLN A 34 -1.41 12.87 13.71
N ASN A 35 -1.44 13.81 12.77
CA ASN A 35 -2.60 13.99 11.91
C ASN A 35 -2.99 12.65 11.26
N HIS A 36 -4.21 12.21 11.49
CA HIS A 36 -4.69 10.95 10.95
C HIS A 36 -6.12 11.03 10.46
N LYS A 37 -6.48 10.16 9.53
CA LYS A 37 -7.84 10.01 9.00
C LYS A 37 -8.19 8.52 8.90
N VAL A 38 -9.40 8.20 9.32
CA VAL A 38 -10.00 6.89 9.09
C VAL A 38 -10.99 7.03 7.93
N LEU A 39 -10.71 6.33 6.83
CA LEU A 39 -11.62 6.23 5.68
C LEU A 39 -12.43 4.95 5.84
N TRP A 40 -13.73 5.11 6.00
CA TRP A 40 -14.65 4.00 6.17
C TRP A 40 -15.31 3.66 4.84
N ASN A 41 -14.86 2.59 4.20
CA ASN A 41 -15.31 2.18 2.87
C ASN A 41 -16.80 1.82 2.81
N ASP A 42 -17.33 1.25 3.90
CA ASP A 42 -18.74 0.85 4.01
C ASP A 42 -19.64 1.99 4.52
N GLY A 43 -19.04 3.14 4.80
CA GLY A 43 -19.76 4.31 5.27
C GLY A 43 -20.58 5.00 4.17
N PRO A 44 -21.67 5.68 4.53
CA PRO A 44 -22.63 6.23 3.55
C PRO A 44 -22.00 7.21 2.56
N ARG A 45 -21.02 7.98 2.98
CA ARG A 45 -20.33 8.96 2.11
C ARG A 45 -19.49 8.26 1.03
N LEU A 46 -18.68 7.28 1.43
CA LEU A 46 -17.81 6.58 0.48
C LEU A 46 -18.63 5.65 -0.41
N GLN A 47 -19.70 5.05 0.12
CA GLN A 47 -20.64 4.27 -0.68
C GLN A 47 -21.38 5.10 -1.75
N ALA A 48 -21.73 6.34 -1.45
CA ALA A 48 -22.31 7.25 -2.45
C ALA A 48 -21.31 7.58 -3.56
N LEU A 49 -20.10 7.97 -3.19
CA LEU A 49 -19.01 8.22 -4.14
C LEU A 49 -18.68 6.99 -4.98
N ASP A 50 -18.64 5.81 -4.35
CA ASP A 50 -18.38 4.56 -5.05
C ASP A 50 -19.41 4.28 -6.15
N LYS A 51 -20.70 4.50 -5.87
CA LYS A 51 -21.78 4.34 -6.86
C LYS A 51 -21.56 5.25 -8.08
N GLU A 52 -21.18 6.50 -7.86
CA GLU A 52 -20.88 7.43 -8.94
C GLU A 52 -19.67 6.97 -9.77
N LEU A 53 -18.59 6.59 -9.11
CA LEU A 53 -17.36 6.14 -9.78
C LEU A 53 -17.55 4.79 -10.50
N GLN A 54 -18.38 3.89 -9.96
CA GLN A 54 -18.78 2.64 -10.63
C GLN A 54 -19.60 2.92 -11.89
N ALA A 55 -20.52 3.89 -11.84
CA ALA A 55 -21.33 4.28 -13.00
C ALA A 55 -20.45 4.87 -14.13
N LEU A 56 -19.36 5.55 -13.77
CA LEU A 56 -18.37 6.06 -14.71
C LEU A 56 -17.37 4.98 -15.18
N GLY A 57 -17.39 3.79 -14.60
CA GLY A 57 -16.49 2.69 -14.95
C GLY A 57 -15.04 2.87 -14.50
N VAL A 58 -14.77 3.79 -13.56
CA VAL A 58 -13.40 4.11 -13.11
C VAL A 58 -13.03 3.48 -11.77
N ALA A 59 -13.98 3.05 -10.96
CA ALA A 59 -13.70 2.43 -9.68
C ALA A 59 -13.45 0.92 -9.80
N PRO A 60 -12.56 0.33 -8.95
CA PRO A 60 -12.40 -1.10 -8.88
C PRO A 60 -13.71 -1.80 -8.46
N ARG A 61 -14.12 -2.81 -9.20
CA ARG A 61 -15.37 -3.55 -8.91
C ARG A 61 -15.23 -4.53 -7.77
N GLU A 62 -14.06 -5.15 -7.64
CA GLU A 62 -13.83 -6.18 -6.63
C GLU A 62 -13.54 -5.59 -5.26
N LEU A 63 -14.25 -6.11 -4.26
CA LEU A 63 -14.03 -5.76 -2.85
C LEU A 63 -12.72 -6.34 -2.36
N GLY A 64 -12.05 -5.63 -1.45
CA GLY A 64 -10.85 -6.11 -0.78
C GLY A 64 -9.73 -5.08 -0.69
N LYS A 65 -8.54 -5.54 -0.32
CA LYS A 65 -7.40 -4.68 -0.03
C LYS A 65 -7.07 -3.71 -1.18
N GLY A 66 -7.08 -4.17 -2.43
CA GLY A 66 -6.78 -3.30 -3.59
C GLY A 66 -7.71 -2.11 -3.68
N ARG A 67 -9.04 -2.36 -3.55
CA ARG A 67 -10.03 -1.28 -3.57
C ARG A 67 -9.89 -0.33 -2.38
N ASN A 68 -9.64 -0.85 -1.19
CA ASN A 68 -9.38 -0.04 0.00
C ASN A 68 -8.18 0.88 -0.20
N VAL A 69 -7.08 0.35 -0.72
CA VAL A 69 -5.87 1.12 -1.04
C VAL A 69 -6.16 2.17 -2.11
N TRP A 70 -6.93 1.84 -3.15
CA TRP A 70 -7.30 2.75 -4.22
C TRP A 70 -8.06 3.98 -3.69
N TYR A 71 -9.03 3.79 -2.77
CA TYR A 71 -9.72 4.91 -2.12
C TYR A 71 -8.80 5.75 -1.23
N CYS A 72 -7.88 5.11 -0.51
CA CYS A 72 -6.88 5.83 0.28
C CYS A 72 -5.98 6.70 -0.60
N MET A 73 -5.58 6.20 -1.76
CA MET A 73 -4.77 6.93 -2.73
C MET A 73 -5.55 8.08 -3.36
N GLY A 74 -6.80 7.86 -3.80
CA GLY A 74 -7.67 8.91 -4.31
C GLY A 74 -7.91 10.03 -3.28
N TYR A 75 -8.11 9.66 -2.01
CA TYR A 75 -8.20 10.64 -0.93
C TYR A 75 -6.91 11.47 -0.81
N LYS A 76 -5.74 10.84 -0.91
CA LYS A 76 -4.46 11.55 -0.86
C LYS A 76 -4.24 12.47 -2.04
N LEU A 77 -4.61 12.06 -3.24
CA LEU A 77 -4.57 12.93 -4.42
C LEU A 77 -5.43 14.19 -4.22
N ALA A 78 -6.63 14.02 -3.68
CA ALA A 78 -7.60 15.10 -3.56
C ALA A 78 -7.30 16.07 -2.41
N THR A 79 -6.59 15.63 -1.35
CA THR A 79 -6.59 16.40 -0.08
C THR A 79 -5.22 16.78 0.44
N ALA A 80 -4.14 16.21 -0.08
CA ALA A 80 -2.83 16.38 0.55
C ALA A 80 -1.75 16.82 -0.43
N GLU A 81 -0.98 17.80 -0.03
CA GLU A 81 0.34 18.08 -0.58
C GLU A 81 1.34 17.13 0.08
N VAL A 82 1.53 15.95 -0.51
CA VAL A 82 2.50 14.96 -0.06
C VAL A 82 3.48 14.68 -1.19
N GLU A 83 4.75 14.51 -0.86
CA GLU A 83 5.79 14.19 -1.85
C GLU A 83 5.87 12.68 -2.10
N SER A 84 5.66 11.90 -1.05
CA SER A 84 5.78 10.45 -1.09
C SER A 84 4.74 9.78 -0.21
N ILE A 85 4.31 8.60 -0.62
CA ILE A 85 3.31 7.79 0.08
C ILE A 85 3.93 6.42 0.39
N ALA A 86 3.75 5.93 1.61
CA ALA A 86 4.11 4.57 2.00
C ALA A 86 2.87 3.80 2.45
N LEU A 87 2.70 2.58 1.95
CA LEU A 87 1.66 1.65 2.35
C LEU A 87 2.25 0.59 3.27
N HIS A 88 1.58 0.34 4.37
CA HIS A 88 1.87 -0.74 5.31
C HIS A 88 0.63 -1.52 5.66
N ASP A 89 0.79 -2.83 5.85
CA ASP A 89 -0.23 -3.67 6.45
C ASP A 89 -0.33 -3.37 7.95
N CYS A 90 -1.55 -3.32 8.49
CA CYS A 90 -1.79 -2.99 9.90
C CYS A 90 -1.49 -4.15 10.87
N ASP A 91 -1.27 -5.36 10.37
CA ASP A 91 -1.07 -6.59 11.14
C ASP A 91 0.41 -6.97 11.35
N ILE A 92 1.33 -6.07 11.04
CA ILE A 92 2.77 -6.32 11.23
C ILE A 92 3.12 -6.24 12.71
N LEU A 93 3.32 -7.39 13.34
CA LEU A 93 3.62 -7.49 14.79
C LEU A 93 5.01 -6.95 15.15
N THR A 94 5.96 -7.03 14.24
CA THR A 94 7.37 -6.60 14.43
C THR A 94 7.64 -5.21 13.86
N TYR A 95 6.60 -4.39 13.74
CA TYR A 95 6.72 -3.06 13.15
C TYR A 95 7.59 -2.14 14.01
N ASP A 96 8.59 -1.53 13.38
CA ASP A 96 9.36 -0.45 13.96
C ASP A 96 9.46 0.76 12.99
N ARG A 97 9.93 1.89 13.51
CA ARG A 97 10.11 3.09 12.68
C ARG A 97 11.15 2.91 11.57
N GLY A 98 12.09 2.00 11.74
CA GLY A 98 13.10 1.68 10.75
C GLY A 98 12.54 0.96 9.54
N LEU A 99 11.43 0.21 9.70
CA LEU A 99 10.72 -0.41 8.58
C LEU A 99 10.18 0.69 7.64
N LEU A 100 9.48 1.68 8.18
CA LEU A 100 8.99 2.82 7.41
C LEU A 100 10.14 3.63 6.79
N ALA A 101 11.18 3.93 7.57
CA ALA A 101 12.31 4.72 7.09
C ALA A 101 13.00 4.04 5.88
N ARG A 102 13.26 2.74 5.97
CA ARG A 102 13.86 1.99 4.85
C ARG A 102 12.96 1.91 3.62
N LEU A 103 11.64 1.84 3.83
CA LEU A 103 10.70 1.78 2.72
C LEU A 103 10.57 3.12 2.00
N ILE A 104 10.50 4.24 2.73
CA ILE A 104 10.28 5.56 2.15
C ILE A 104 11.56 6.22 1.64
N TYR A 105 12.71 5.87 2.22
CA TYR A 105 13.99 6.52 1.92
C TYR A 105 14.36 6.53 0.42
N PRO A 106 14.21 5.42 -0.34
CA PRO A 106 14.57 5.42 -1.75
C PRO A 106 13.76 6.42 -2.60
N VAL A 107 12.49 6.63 -2.28
CA VAL A 107 11.59 7.50 -3.05
C VAL A 107 11.55 8.94 -2.54
N ALA A 108 11.91 9.17 -1.27
CA ALA A 108 11.89 10.50 -0.66
C ALA A 108 13.25 11.22 -0.70
N HIS A 109 14.35 10.48 -0.89
CA HIS A 109 15.69 11.08 -0.82
C HIS A 109 16.02 11.81 -2.13
N PRO A 110 16.39 13.11 -2.10
CA PRO A 110 16.53 13.95 -3.29
C PRO A 110 17.65 13.52 -4.26
N ARG A 111 18.62 12.71 -3.79
CA ARG A 111 19.70 12.17 -4.65
C ARG A 111 19.30 10.88 -5.37
N PHE A 112 18.20 10.25 -4.98
CA PHE A 112 17.71 9.05 -5.62
C PHE A 112 16.54 9.40 -6.54
N ASN A 113 16.55 8.84 -7.73
CA ASN A 113 15.48 9.04 -8.69
C ASN A 113 14.58 7.80 -8.78
N TYR A 114 14.24 7.23 -7.63
CA TYR A 114 13.29 6.13 -7.59
C TYR A 114 11.87 6.66 -7.44
N GLU A 115 11.00 6.20 -8.29
CA GLU A 115 9.57 6.53 -8.27
C GLU A 115 8.77 5.56 -7.40
N PHE A 116 9.25 4.31 -7.31
CA PHE A 116 8.57 3.24 -6.60
C PHE A 116 9.56 2.33 -5.87
N CYS A 117 9.19 1.89 -4.67
CA CYS A 117 9.96 0.95 -3.86
C CYS A 117 9.04 -0.10 -3.22
N LYS A 118 9.37 -1.37 -3.36
CA LYS A 118 8.68 -2.48 -2.66
C LYS A 118 9.48 -2.97 -1.47
N GLY A 119 8.77 -3.28 -0.41
CA GLY A 119 9.36 -3.90 0.78
C GLY A 119 9.94 -5.27 0.48
N PHE A 120 11.16 -5.50 0.97
CA PHE A 120 11.76 -6.82 1.03
C PHE A 120 12.37 -7.04 2.41
N TYR A 121 11.88 -8.05 3.09
CA TYR A 121 12.42 -8.47 4.38
C TYR A 121 12.28 -9.98 4.57
N PRO A 122 13.25 -10.62 5.22
CA PRO A 122 13.14 -12.03 5.53
C PRO A 122 11.97 -12.27 6.50
N ARG A 123 11.24 -13.35 6.27
CA ARG A 123 10.10 -13.76 7.11
C ARG A 123 10.42 -15.08 7.82
N PRO A 124 11.33 -15.09 8.79
CA PRO A 124 11.60 -16.28 9.57
C PRO A 124 10.41 -16.57 10.50
N ALA A 125 9.92 -17.79 10.48
CA ALA A 125 8.93 -18.29 11.44
C ALA A 125 9.17 -19.78 11.67
N ASN A 126 9.15 -20.22 12.93
CA ASN A 126 9.31 -21.61 13.33
C ASN A 126 10.57 -22.30 12.72
N GLY A 127 11.71 -21.59 12.74
CA GLY A 127 12.98 -22.10 12.20
C GLY A 127 13.03 -22.23 10.67
N LYS A 128 12.07 -21.69 9.94
CA LYS A 128 11.99 -21.73 8.47
C LYS A 128 11.91 -20.32 7.90
N ILE A 129 12.47 -20.14 6.71
CA ILE A 129 12.32 -18.88 5.94
C ILE A 129 11.07 -19.02 5.06
N ASN A 130 10.08 -18.15 5.28
CA ASN A 130 8.88 -18.05 4.45
C ASN A 130 9.17 -17.33 3.13
N GLY A 131 8.21 -17.31 2.20
CA GLY A 131 8.37 -16.73 0.86
C GLY A 131 8.45 -17.77 -0.25
N ARG A 132 7.95 -18.98 0.00
CA ARG A 132 7.94 -20.08 -0.99
C ARG A 132 7.17 -19.71 -2.25
N VAL A 133 6.04 -18.99 -2.12
CA VAL A 133 5.20 -18.62 -3.26
C VAL A 133 5.98 -17.78 -4.27
N SER A 134 6.69 -16.75 -3.83
CA SER A 134 7.51 -15.94 -4.75
C SER A 134 8.60 -16.78 -5.40
N ARG A 135 9.33 -17.58 -4.64
CA ARG A 135 10.48 -18.34 -5.12
C ARG A 135 10.09 -19.53 -5.99
N LEU A 136 9.02 -20.27 -5.63
CA LEU A 136 8.66 -21.54 -6.28
C LEU A 136 7.57 -21.40 -7.34
N LEU A 137 6.83 -20.30 -7.35
CA LEU A 137 5.76 -20.05 -8.31
C LEU A 137 5.97 -18.77 -9.09
N VAL A 138 5.98 -17.60 -8.42
CA VAL A 138 5.92 -16.32 -9.12
C VAL A 138 7.15 -16.05 -9.94
N THR A 139 8.34 -16.20 -9.38
CA THR A 139 9.59 -15.98 -10.13
C THR A 139 9.76 -16.96 -11.31
N PRO A 140 9.57 -18.28 -11.15
CA PRO A 140 9.58 -19.19 -12.30
C PRO A 140 8.53 -18.87 -13.35
N LEU A 141 7.31 -18.48 -12.93
CA LEU A 141 6.22 -18.14 -13.83
C LEU A 141 6.54 -16.88 -14.66
N LEU A 142 7.04 -15.82 -14.03
CA LEU A 142 7.48 -14.61 -14.74
C LEU A 142 8.56 -14.92 -15.76
N ARG A 143 9.54 -15.73 -15.40
CA ARG A 143 10.60 -16.18 -16.33
C ARG A 143 10.06 -16.99 -17.49
N SER A 144 9.11 -17.90 -17.23
CA SER A 144 8.44 -18.66 -18.28
C SER A 144 7.67 -17.76 -19.24
N PHE A 145 6.94 -16.77 -18.72
CA PHE A 145 6.27 -15.80 -19.56
C PHE A 145 7.25 -14.97 -20.40
N LYS A 146 8.37 -14.55 -19.85
CA LYS A 146 9.42 -13.87 -20.61
C LYS A 146 9.97 -14.74 -21.74
N THR A 147 10.12 -16.04 -21.52
CA THR A 147 10.57 -16.98 -22.55
C THR A 147 9.53 -17.14 -23.67
N ILE A 148 8.23 -17.21 -23.33
CA ILE A 148 7.16 -17.48 -24.29
C ILE A 148 6.74 -16.19 -25.04
N LEU A 149 6.60 -15.08 -24.34
CA LEU A 149 6.06 -13.83 -24.86
C LEU A 149 7.15 -12.83 -25.32
N GLY A 150 8.41 -13.16 -25.06
CA GLY A 150 9.52 -12.24 -25.20
C GLY A 150 9.58 -11.21 -24.07
N SER A 151 10.58 -10.35 -24.11
CA SER A 151 10.70 -9.24 -23.15
C SER A 151 9.52 -8.28 -23.30
N ARG A 152 8.89 -7.96 -22.17
CA ARG A 152 7.81 -6.99 -22.04
C ARG A 152 8.10 -6.13 -20.82
N ASP A 153 7.92 -4.84 -20.91
CA ASP A 153 8.25 -3.87 -19.84
C ASP A 153 7.63 -4.28 -18.51
N TYR A 154 6.37 -4.68 -18.51
CA TYR A 154 5.69 -5.14 -17.31
C TYR A 154 6.34 -6.40 -16.68
N LEU A 155 6.76 -7.37 -17.50
CA LEU A 155 7.40 -8.59 -17.01
C LEU A 155 8.80 -8.31 -16.48
N GLU A 156 9.55 -7.43 -17.15
CA GLU A 156 10.86 -6.97 -16.69
C GLU A 156 10.73 -6.22 -15.36
N TYR A 157 9.76 -5.31 -15.28
CA TYR A 157 9.48 -4.57 -14.07
C TYR A 157 9.14 -5.48 -12.90
N MET A 158 8.22 -6.45 -13.09
CA MET A 158 7.84 -7.40 -12.05
C MET A 158 8.98 -8.31 -11.61
N ASP A 159 9.84 -8.76 -12.54
CA ASP A 159 10.99 -9.63 -12.25
C ASP A 159 12.15 -8.86 -11.57
N SER A 160 12.17 -7.53 -11.66
CA SER A 160 13.16 -6.69 -10.98
C SER A 160 13.00 -6.66 -9.46
N PHE A 161 11.77 -6.90 -8.95
CA PHE A 161 11.52 -6.92 -7.52
C PHE A 161 11.95 -8.22 -6.88
N ARG A 162 12.73 -8.13 -5.81
CA ARG A 162 13.14 -9.28 -5.01
C ARG A 162 11.96 -10.02 -4.38
N TYR A 163 10.88 -9.29 -4.09
CA TYR A 163 9.63 -9.83 -3.56
C TYR A 163 8.44 -9.09 -4.19
N PRO A 164 8.02 -9.47 -5.41
CA PRO A 164 6.93 -8.78 -6.13
C PRO A 164 5.58 -8.83 -5.39
N LEU A 165 5.38 -9.79 -4.50
CA LEU A 165 4.16 -9.96 -3.71
C LEU A 165 4.15 -9.14 -2.40
N ALA A 166 5.17 -8.30 -2.12
CA ALA A 166 5.14 -7.48 -0.91
C ALA A 166 3.92 -6.57 -0.90
N GLY A 167 3.19 -6.57 0.22
CA GLY A 167 2.06 -5.67 0.45
C GLY A 167 2.51 -4.28 0.84
N GLU A 168 3.74 -4.16 1.33
CA GLU A 168 4.36 -2.90 1.71
C GLU A 168 5.12 -2.31 0.52
N PHE A 169 4.81 -1.08 0.20
CA PHE A 169 5.49 -0.33 -0.86
C PHE A 169 5.41 1.17 -0.60
N SER A 170 6.27 1.90 -1.26
CA SER A 170 6.24 3.36 -1.28
C SER A 170 6.44 3.88 -2.70
N PHE A 171 5.96 5.09 -2.95
CA PHE A 171 6.08 5.72 -4.24
C PHE A 171 6.01 7.24 -4.10
N ARG A 172 6.50 7.94 -5.10
CA ARG A 172 6.32 9.38 -5.23
C ARG A 172 4.89 9.68 -5.67
N ARG A 173 4.39 10.84 -5.24
CA ARG A 173 3.02 11.26 -5.55
C ARG A 173 2.72 11.34 -7.04
N ASP A 174 3.70 11.75 -7.85
CA ASP A 174 3.55 11.88 -9.30
C ASP A 174 3.14 10.57 -10.00
N VAL A 175 3.54 9.41 -9.44
CA VAL A 175 3.11 8.08 -9.92
C VAL A 175 1.58 7.86 -9.82
N LEU A 176 0.87 8.64 -9.01
CA LEU A 176 -0.59 8.53 -8.92
C LEU A 176 -1.34 9.25 -10.05
N ASN A 177 -0.65 10.07 -10.85
CA ASN A 177 -1.26 10.81 -11.94
C ASN A 177 -1.28 10.03 -13.25
N ASP A 178 -0.53 8.93 -13.32
CA ASP A 178 -0.41 8.02 -14.44
C ASP A 178 -1.31 6.78 -14.27
#